data_096e9757d1c832649a543ddc2084a9fa
#
_entry.id   096e9757d1c832649a543ddc2084a9fa
#
_cell.length_a   1.000
_cell.length_b   1.000
_cell.length_c   1.000
_cell.angle_alpha   90.00
_cell.angle_beta   90.00
_cell.angle_gamma   90.00
#
_symmetry.space_group_name_H-M   'P 1'
#
loop_
_entity.id
_entity.type
_entity.pdbx_description
1 polymer ?
#
loop_
_entity_poly.entity_id
_entity_poly.type
_entity_poly.pdbx_seq_one_letter_code
_entity_poly.pdbx_strand_id
1 'polypeptide(L)'
;MNALTRPLALALLLGTLLLAGGAALHPILHGDGSMELGMIGSMAIWRTMHLCMLGGTGLIVIGIWVRLVGTPSNSQTTGIVIAALTIITVGIALDSLNTTFMAGPAWRMAAALAAGDTTVTHQFELMHSVGLMSARFGNYLIALGALLLGAAEWMTAGRPRWLAVLAWIAAAGGLVGVIFFDEARPEMLGAVSLLCGWQVGAAIVALQKPRALN
;
A
#
# COMPACT_ATOMS: atom_id res chain seq x y z
N MET A 1 25.53 -11.98 -2.42
CA MET A 1 24.32 -11.19 -2.08
C MET A 1 24.78 -9.89 -1.47
N ASN A 2 24.32 -8.74 -1.98
CA ASN A 2 24.67 -7.45 -1.40
C ASN A 2 24.15 -7.41 0.06
N ALA A 3 24.92 -6.84 1.01
CA ALA A 3 24.58 -6.79 2.43
C ALA A 3 23.20 -6.13 2.69
N LEU A 4 22.76 -5.24 1.80
CA LEU A 4 21.48 -4.54 1.90
C LEU A 4 20.27 -5.37 1.42
N THR A 5 20.45 -6.42 0.62
CA THR A 5 19.34 -7.18 0.04
C THR A 5 18.43 -7.80 1.08
N ARG A 6 19.01 -8.45 2.10
CA ARG A 6 18.25 -9.15 3.13
C ARG A 6 17.43 -8.22 4.02
N PRO A 7 17.99 -7.14 4.61
CA PRO A 7 17.20 -6.24 5.43
C PRO A 7 16.08 -5.52 4.65
N LEU A 8 16.33 -5.12 3.40
CA LEU A 8 15.29 -4.51 2.55
C LEU A 8 14.18 -5.50 2.22
N ALA A 9 14.50 -6.75 1.89
CA ALA A 9 13.50 -7.78 1.62
C ALA A 9 12.66 -8.11 2.86
N LEU A 10 13.28 -8.17 4.04
CA LEU A 10 12.56 -8.37 5.30
C LEU A 10 11.66 -7.17 5.64
N ALA A 11 12.13 -5.95 5.41
CA ALA A 11 11.31 -4.75 5.59
C ALA A 11 10.10 -4.77 4.66
N LEU A 12 10.27 -5.14 3.38
CA LEU A 12 9.17 -5.26 2.42
C LEU A 12 8.15 -6.32 2.88
N LEU A 13 8.62 -7.49 3.28
CA LEU A 13 7.77 -8.58 3.74
C LEU A 13 6.98 -8.19 4.99
N LEU A 14 7.67 -7.72 6.04
CA LEU A 14 7.03 -7.31 7.30
C LEU A 14 6.06 -6.15 7.08
N GLY A 15 6.46 -5.15 6.29
CA GLY A 15 5.61 -4.01 5.98
C GLY A 15 4.32 -4.44 5.26
N THR A 16 4.44 -5.34 4.29
CA THR A 16 3.28 -5.87 3.57
C THR A 16 2.35 -6.67 4.48
N LEU A 17 2.89 -7.48 5.39
CA LEU A 17 2.09 -8.25 6.35
C LEU A 17 1.36 -7.34 7.35
N LEU A 18 2.00 -6.27 7.83
CA LEU A 18 1.37 -5.29 8.71
C LEU A 18 0.24 -4.53 8.00
N LEU A 19 0.46 -4.11 6.76
CA LEU A 19 -0.55 -3.44 5.95
C LEU A 19 -1.73 -4.38 5.66
N ALA A 20 -1.47 -5.59 5.17
CA ALA A 20 -2.50 -6.57 4.84
C ALA A 20 -3.29 -7.00 6.09
N GLY A 21 -2.62 -7.21 7.21
CA GLY A 21 -3.26 -7.56 8.48
C GLY A 21 -4.17 -6.42 8.99
N GLY A 22 -3.71 -5.18 8.91
CA GLY A 22 -4.53 -4.02 9.25
C GLY A 22 -5.74 -3.88 8.33
N ALA A 23 -5.54 -4.01 7.01
CA ALA A 23 -6.63 -3.95 6.04
C ALA A 23 -7.67 -5.07 6.23
N ALA A 24 -7.24 -6.28 6.59
CA ALA A 24 -8.14 -7.40 6.85
C ALA A 24 -9.01 -7.22 8.12
N LEU A 25 -8.52 -6.43 9.09
CA LEU A 25 -9.25 -6.10 10.32
C LEU A 25 -10.09 -4.83 10.17
N HIS A 26 -9.92 -4.09 9.09
CA HIS A 26 -10.58 -2.81 8.88
C HIS A 26 -12.06 -3.04 8.51
N PRO A 27 -13.02 -2.49 9.28
CA PRO A 27 -14.42 -2.55 8.90
C PRO A 27 -14.66 -1.63 7.69
N ILE A 28 -15.64 -1.99 6.88
CA ILE A 28 -16.15 -1.09 5.86
C ILE A 28 -17.03 -0.05 6.57
N LEU A 29 -16.60 1.22 6.53
CA LEU A 29 -17.41 2.31 7.04
C LEU A 29 -18.61 2.56 6.10
N HIS A 30 -19.75 2.88 6.69
CA HIS A 30 -20.98 3.12 5.92
C HIS A 30 -21.92 4.07 6.68
N GLY A 31 -22.75 4.75 5.91
CA GLY A 31 -23.71 5.72 6.44
C GLY A 31 -23.21 7.15 6.26
N ASP A 32 -23.74 8.04 7.12
CA ASP A 32 -23.26 9.42 7.19
C ASP A 32 -22.06 9.56 8.15
N GLY A 33 -21.47 10.74 8.20
CA GLY A 33 -20.30 11.00 9.03
C GLY A 33 -20.51 10.73 10.51
N SER A 34 -21.73 10.86 11.03
CA SER A 34 -22.04 10.55 12.42
C SER A 34 -22.04 9.06 12.70
N MET A 35 -22.58 8.27 11.77
CA MET A 35 -22.57 6.79 11.84
C MET A 35 -21.14 6.25 11.73
N GLU A 36 -20.35 6.76 10.78
CA GLU A 36 -18.96 6.37 10.61
C GLU A 36 -18.11 6.71 11.83
N LEU A 37 -18.24 7.92 12.40
CA LEU A 37 -17.57 8.29 13.66
C LEU A 37 -18.02 7.41 14.83
N GLY A 38 -19.30 7.03 14.89
CA GLY A 38 -19.81 6.07 15.87
C GLY A 38 -19.14 4.71 15.75
N MET A 39 -18.96 4.21 14.53
CA MET A 39 -18.24 2.94 14.27
C MET A 39 -16.78 3.06 14.70
N ILE A 40 -16.09 4.15 14.34
CA ILE A 40 -14.71 4.42 14.75
C ILE A 40 -14.59 4.42 16.28
N GLY A 41 -15.48 5.12 16.98
CA GLY A 41 -15.47 5.23 18.43
C GLY A 41 -15.76 3.92 19.16
N SER A 42 -16.55 3.03 18.56
CA SER A 42 -16.89 1.72 19.15
C SER A 42 -15.75 0.69 19.04
N MET A 43 -14.75 0.93 18.18
CA MET A 43 -13.72 -0.03 17.86
C MET A 43 -12.44 0.21 18.68
N ALA A 44 -12.24 -0.53 19.75
CA ALA A 44 -11.09 -0.37 20.66
C ALA A 44 -9.71 -0.45 19.98
N ILE A 45 -9.60 -1.25 18.90
CA ILE A 45 -8.33 -1.44 18.16
C ILE A 45 -8.13 -0.45 17.02
N TRP A 46 -9.08 0.47 16.75
CA TRP A 46 -9.08 1.37 15.58
C TRP A 46 -7.75 2.07 15.37
N ARG A 47 -7.31 2.80 16.39
CA ARG A 47 -6.07 3.58 16.34
C ARG A 47 -4.84 2.69 16.15
N THR A 48 -4.75 1.60 16.90
CA THR A 48 -3.61 0.67 16.84
C THR A 48 -3.51 0.03 15.47
N MET A 49 -4.64 -0.39 14.90
CA MET A 49 -4.71 -0.97 13.55
C MET A 49 -4.15 0.02 12.49
N HIS A 50 -4.61 1.27 12.50
CA HIS A 50 -4.12 2.29 11.56
C HIS A 50 -2.65 2.65 11.77
N LEU A 51 -2.16 2.66 13.02
CA LEU A 51 -0.73 2.86 13.30
C LEU A 51 0.11 1.68 12.80
N CYS A 52 -0.39 0.45 12.89
CA CYS A 52 0.27 -0.72 12.28
C CYS A 52 0.30 -0.61 10.75
N MET A 53 -0.80 -0.17 10.11
CA MET A 53 -0.84 0.07 8.67
C MET A 53 0.17 1.14 8.25
N LEU A 54 0.27 2.26 8.97
CA LEU A 54 1.27 3.32 8.73
C LEU A 54 2.70 2.81 8.91
N GLY A 55 2.98 2.05 9.96
CA GLY A 55 4.27 1.39 10.15
C GLY A 55 4.59 0.44 9.00
N GLY A 56 3.58 -0.31 8.55
CA GLY A 56 3.67 -1.20 7.40
C GLY A 56 4.02 -0.46 6.11
N THR A 57 3.33 0.63 5.80
CA THR A 57 3.63 1.44 4.60
C THR A 57 5.02 2.06 4.65
N GLY A 58 5.47 2.53 5.81
CA GLY A 58 6.85 3.00 6.00
C GLY A 58 7.90 1.92 5.71
N LEU A 59 7.69 0.70 6.19
CA LEU A 59 8.56 -0.44 5.89
C LEU A 59 8.52 -0.85 4.42
N ILE A 60 7.36 -0.76 3.76
CA ILE A 60 7.24 -1.01 2.31
C ILE A 60 8.07 0.01 1.53
N VAL A 61 7.99 1.30 1.86
CA VAL A 61 8.79 2.36 1.21
C VAL A 61 10.28 2.05 1.31
N ILE A 62 10.76 1.63 2.47
CA ILE A 62 12.16 1.23 2.65
C ILE A 62 12.46 -0.05 1.86
N GLY A 63 11.61 -1.06 2.01
CA GLY A 63 11.86 -2.42 1.51
C GLY A 63 11.77 -2.54 -0.01
N ILE A 64 10.94 -1.73 -0.68
CA ILE A 64 10.73 -1.84 -2.13
C ILE A 64 12.01 -1.54 -2.93
N TRP A 65 12.95 -0.79 -2.33
CA TRP A 65 14.27 -0.49 -2.93
C TRP A 65 15.16 -1.73 -3.11
N VAL A 66 14.78 -2.88 -2.53
CA VAL A 66 15.44 -4.16 -2.84
C VAL A 66 15.44 -4.47 -4.33
N ARG A 67 14.48 -3.92 -5.08
CA ARG A 67 14.39 -4.05 -6.54
C ARG A 67 15.58 -3.43 -7.25
N LEU A 68 16.00 -2.24 -6.83
CA LEU A 68 17.15 -1.56 -7.41
C LEU A 68 18.45 -2.29 -7.10
N VAL A 69 18.62 -2.76 -5.85
CA VAL A 69 19.83 -3.48 -5.42
C VAL A 69 20.08 -4.77 -6.22
N GLY A 70 19.00 -5.42 -6.68
CA GLY A 70 19.09 -6.66 -7.46
C GLY A 70 19.02 -6.46 -8.98
N THR A 71 19.01 -5.21 -9.47
CA THR A 71 18.92 -4.91 -10.91
C THR A 71 20.32 -4.77 -11.49
N PRO A 72 20.64 -5.49 -12.60
CA PRO A 72 21.91 -5.28 -13.30
C PRO A 72 22.04 -3.81 -13.73
N SER A 73 23.26 -3.29 -13.73
CA SER A 73 23.58 -1.90 -14.08
C SER A 73 23.41 -1.57 -15.57
N ASN A 74 22.34 -2.06 -16.19
CA ASN A 74 21.90 -1.65 -17.51
C ASN A 74 21.13 -0.33 -17.38
N SER A 75 21.57 0.71 -18.06
CA SER A 75 21.06 2.09 -17.93
C SER A 75 19.55 2.19 -18.15
N GLN A 76 18.99 1.47 -19.13
CA GLN A 76 17.57 1.51 -19.45
C GLN A 76 16.70 0.86 -18.35
N THR A 77 17.03 -0.37 -17.96
CA THR A 77 16.27 -1.08 -16.91
C THR A 77 16.37 -0.36 -15.58
N THR A 78 17.57 0.15 -15.22
CA THR A 78 17.77 0.92 -14.00
C THR A 78 16.91 2.19 -13.99
N GLY A 79 16.84 2.90 -15.10
CA GLY A 79 16.00 4.10 -15.24
C GLY A 79 14.51 3.78 -15.02
N ILE A 80 14.01 2.69 -15.60
CA ILE A 80 12.61 2.24 -15.40
C ILE A 80 12.36 1.90 -13.93
N VAL A 81 13.28 1.17 -13.28
CA VAL A 81 13.14 0.80 -11.85
C VAL A 81 13.10 2.04 -10.98
N ILE A 82 14.02 3.01 -11.17
CA ILE A 82 14.03 4.26 -10.39
C ILE A 82 12.72 5.03 -10.58
N ALA A 83 12.27 5.21 -11.82
CA ALA A 83 11.00 5.89 -12.10
C ALA A 83 9.82 5.19 -11.43
N ALA A 84 9.74 3.87 -11.54
CA ALA A 84 8.69 3.08 -10.91
C ALA A 84 8.70 3.20 -9.37
N LEU A 85 9.87 3.08 -8.74
CA LEU A 85 10.01 3.20 -7.29
C LEU A 85 9.64 4.61 -6.80
N THR A 86 9.99 5.65 -7.56
CA THR A 86 9.60 7.02 -7.25
C THR A 86 8.09 7.19 -7.30
N ILE A 87 7.44 6.72 -8.37
CA ILE A 87 5.99 6.78 -8.55
C ILE A 87 5.27 6.03 -7.42
N ILE A 88 5.73 4.82 -7.08
CA ILE A 88 5.15 4.02 -5.98
C ILE A 88 5.33 4.75 -4.64
N THR A 89 6.50 5.32 -4.37
CA THR A 89 6.77 6.05 -3.12
C THR A 89 5.84 7.25 -2.97
N VAL A 90 5.63 8.02 -4.03
CA VAL A 90 4.66 9.14 -4.05
C VAL A 90 3.25 8.61 -3.84
N GLY A 91 2.88 7.51 -4.52
CA GLY A 91 1.58 6.86 -4.36
C GLY A 91 1.32 6.43 -2.92
N ILE A 92 2.28 5.77 -2.28
CA ILE A 92 2.19 5.36 -0.88
C ILE A 92 2.06 6.57 0.05
N ALA A 93 2.79 7.66 -0.21
CA ALA A 93 2.68 8.87 0.60
C ALA A 93 1.27 9.47 0.55
N LEU A 94 0.66 9.54 -0.64
CA LEU A 94 -0.71 10.02 -0.82
C LEU A 94 -1.75 9.10 -0.17
N ASP A 95 -1.63 7.80 -0.34
CA ASP A 95 -2.50 6.81 0.32
C ASP A 95 -2.40 6.90 1.85
N SER A 96 -1.19 7.11 2.39
CA SER A 96 -0.94 7.25 3.82
C SER A 96 -1.59 8.49 4.45
N LEU A 97 -2.00 9.50 3.67
CA LEU A 97 -2.71 10.67 4.21
C LEU A 97 -4.04 10.26 4.83
N ASN A 98 -4.82 9.40 4.15
CA ASN A 98 -6.08 8.90 4.70
C ASN A 98 -5.84 8.05 5.95
N THR A 99 -4.88 7.13 5.90
CA THR A 99 -4.54 6.28 7.05
C THR A 99 -4.08 7.10 8.25
N THR A 100 -3.33 8.19 8.03
CA THR A 100 -2.89 9.14 9.06
C THR A 100 -4.08 9.89 9.66
N PHE A 101 -5.00 10.37 8.83
CA PHE A 101 -6.23 11.01 9.28
C PHE A 101 -7.05 10.07 10.16
N MET A 102 -7.24 8.83 9.74
CA MET A 102 -7.99 7.82 10.48
C MET A 102 -7.32 7.39 11.80
N ALA A 103 -5.97 7.34 11.85
CA ALA A 103 -5.23 6.99 13.05
C ALA A 103 -5.29 8.07 14.16
N GLY A 104 -5.47 9.33 13.79
CA GLY A 104 -5.36 10.45 14.71
C GLY A 104 -6.61 11.35 14.74
N PRO A 105 -6.81 12.25 13.77
CA PRO A 105 -7.95 13.18 13.77
C PRO A 105 -9.30 12.50 13.86
N ALA A 106 -9.60 11.51 13.01
CA ALA A 106 -10.88 10.81 12.98
C ALA A 106 -11.20 10.12 14.33
N TRP A 107 -10.19 9.46 14.92
CA TRP A 107 -10.35 8.86 16.26
C TRP A 107 -10.68 9.91 17.35
N ARG A 108 -10.06 11.11 17.29
CA ARG A 108 -10.39 12.21 18.22
C ARG A 108 -11.78 12.79 17.98
N MET A 109 -12.18 12.92 16.71
CA MET A 109 -13.51 13.37 16.33
C MET A 109 -14.59 12.40 16.83
N ALA A 110 -14.36 11.10 16.75
CA ALA A 110 -15.24 10.09 17.31
C ALA A 110 -15.43 10.25 18.83
N ALA A 111 -14.35 10.53 19.56
CA ALA A 111 -14.43 10.80 21.00
C ALA A 111 -15.17 12.12 21.31
N ALA A 112 -14.98 13.16 20.51
CA ALA A 112 -15.69 14.45 20.65
C ALA A 112 -17.19 14.30 20.36
N LEU A 113 -17.56 13.54 19.31
CA LEU A 113 -18.97 13.23 19.02
C LEU A 113 -19.63 12.47 20.18
N ALA A 114 -18.94 11.49 20.75
CA ALA A 114 -19.43 10.75 21.93
C ALA A 114 -19.60 11.65 23.16
N ALA A 115 -18.84 12.76 23.24
CA ALA A 115 -19.00 13.80 24.28
C ALA A 115 -20.10 14.84 23.95
N GLY A 116 -20.80 14.71 22.81
CA GLY A 116 -21.91 15.56 22.40
C GLY A 116 -21.55 16.68 21.41
N ASP A 117 -20.30 16.77 20.93
CA ASP A 117 -19.91 17.75 19.92
C ASP A 117 -20.29 17.24 18.52
N THR A 118 -21.43 17.67 18.02
CA THR A 118 -21.94 17.30 16.70
C THR A 118 -21.27 18.07 15.56
N THR A 119 -20.52 19.15 15.84
CA THR A 119 -19.87 19.95 14.79
C THR A 119 -18.75 19.20 14.09
N VAL A 120 -18.16 18.21 14.75
CA VAL A 120 -17.08 17.36 14.20
C VAL A 120 -17.55 16.49 13.03
N THR A 121 -18.85 16.22 12.91
CA THR A 121 -19.38 15.36 11.81
C THR A 121 -19.08 15.96 10.45
N HIS A 122 -19.42 17.24 10.25
CA HIS A 122 -19.16 17.91 8.98
C HIS A 122 -17.65 18.03 8.68
N GLN A 123 -16.85 18.31 9.71
CA GLN A 123 -15.38 18.34 9.55
C GLN A 123 -14.83 16.98 9.14
N PHE A 124 -15.36 15.91 9.76
CA PHE A 124 -14.98 14.55 9.40
C PHE A 124 -15.31 14.24 7.94
N GLU A 125 -16.54 14.52 7.48
CA GLU A 125 -16.97 14.25 6.10
C GLU A 125 -16.08 14.96 5.07
N LEU A 126 -15.75 16.22 5.29
CA LEU A 126 -14.85 16.97 4.41
C LEU A 126 -13.45 16.35 4.37
N MET A 127 -12.85 16.09 5.52
CA MET A 127 -11.49 15.59 5.60
C MET A 127 -11.39 14.13 5.14
N HIS A 128 -12.41 13.31 5.44
CA HIS A 128 -12.47 11.93 4.98
C HIS A 128 -12.58 11.87 3.45
N SER A 129 -13.42 12.71 2.84
CA SER A 129 -13.51 12.79 1.37
C SER A 129 -12.17 13.15 0.72
N VAL A 130 -11.43 14.12 1.27
CA VAL A 130 -10.08 14.48 0.79
C VAL A 130 -9.11 13.31 0.99
N GLY A 131 -9.19 12.63 2.14
CA GLY A 131 -8.38 11.45 2.43
C GLY A 131 -8.62 10.32 1.44
N LEU A 132 -9.88 10.00 1.16
CA LEU A 132 -10.27 8.97 0.20
C LEU A 132 -9.79 9.30 -1.22
N MET A 133 -9.96 10.54 -1.68
CA MET A 133 -9.45 10.97 -2.98
C MET A 133 -7.93 10.89 -3.08
N SER A 134 -7.22 11.25 -1.99
CA SER A 134 -5.76 11.12 -1.93
C SER A 134 -5.33 9.65 -1.98
N ALA A 135 -6.00 8.77 -1.25
CA ALA A 135 -5.76 7.34 -1.27
C ALA A 135 -6.02 6.74 -2.65
N ARG A 136 -7.11 7.15 -3.31
CA ARG A 136 -7.46 6.73 -4.67
C ARG A 136 -6.37 7.09 -5.67
N PHE A 137 -5.91 8.35 -5.66
CA PHE A 137 -4.84 8.79 -6.53
C PHE A 137 -3.50 8.10 -6.18
N GLY A 138 -3.25 7.88 -4.89
CA GLY A 138 -2.11 7.11 -4.41
C GLY A 138 -2.09 5.68 -4.97
N ASN A 139 -3.20 4.97 -4.87
CA ASN A 139 -3.35 3.62 -5.40
C ASN A 139 -3.22 3.55 -6.93
N TYR A 140 -3.71 4.58 -7.65
CA TYR A 140 -3.47 4.72 -9.09
C TYR A 140 -1.97 4.79 -9.41
N LEU A 141 -1.21 5.62 -8.70
CA LEU A 141 0.24 5.73 -8.88
C LEU A 141 0.98 4.43 -8.51
N ILE A 142 0.57 3.76 -7.44
CA ILE A 142 1.14 2.46 -7.04
C ILE A 142 0.93 1.43 -8.17
N ALA A 143 -0.26 1.38 -8.75
CA ALA A 143 -0.57 0.49 -9.86
C ALA A 143 0.26 0.79 -11.12
N LEU A 144 0.44 2.07 -11.48
CA LEU A 144 1.32 2.47 -12.58
C LEU A 144 2.78 2.09 -12.32
N GLY A 145 3.26 2.29 -11.11
CA GLY A 145 4.62 1.89 -10.73
C GLY A 145 4.80 0.36 -10.76
N ALA A 146 3.79 -0.41 -10.34
CA ALA A 146 3.80 -1.87 -10.45
C ALA A 146 3.86 -2.33 -11.92
N LEU A 147 3.13 -1.65 -12.83
CA LEU A 147 3.21 -1.90 -14.27
C LEU A 147 4.62 -1.73 -14.81
N LEU A 148 5.29 -0.63 -14.46
CA LEU A 148 6.67 -0.35 -14.87
C LEU A 148 7.66 -1.34 -14.26
N LEU A 149 7.51 -1.70 -12.98
CA LEU A 149 8.35 -2.73 -12.36
C LEU A 149 8.17 -4.09 -13.02
N GLY A 150 6.95 -4.47 -13.40
CA GLY A 150 6.68 -5.68 -14.17
C GLY A 150 7.46 -5.69 -15.51
N ALA A 151 7.48 -4.56 -16.21
CA ALA A 151 8.27 -4.43 -17.44
C ALA A 151 9.78 -4.57 -17.18
N ALA A 152 10.30 -3.90 -16.14
CA ALA A 152 11.72 -4.03 -15.76
C ALA A 152 12.09 -5.45 -15.35
N GLU A 153 11.25 -6.15 -14.60
CA GLU A 153 11.42 -7.56 -14.21
C GLU A 153 11.45 -8.48 -15.42
N TRP A 154 10.57 -8.23 -16.41
CA TRP A 154 10.52 -9.01 -17.64
C TRP A 154 11.79 -8.85 -18.49
N MET A 155 12.34 -7.64 -18.51
CA MET A 155 13.57 -7.30 -19.24
C MET A 155 14.84 -7.77 -18.54
N THR A 156 14.78 -8.11 -17.25
CA THR A 156 15.95 -8.50 -16.44
C THR A 156 16.24 -9.98 -16.57
N ALA A 157 17.38 -10.33 -17.18
CA ALA A 157 17.83 -11.71 -17.28
C ALA A 157 18.00 -12.36 -15.88
N GLY A 158 17.58 -13.62 -15.75
CA GLY A 158 17.69 -14.38 -14.50
C GLY A 158 16.59 -14.06 -13.47
N ARG A 159 15.72 -13.10 -13.72
CA ARG A 159 14.53 -12.87 -12.89
C ARG A 159 13.40 -13.84 -13.26
N PRO A 160 12.65 -14.37 -12.28
CA PRO A 160 11.54 -15.26 -12.57
C PRO A 160 10.40 -14.48 -13.23
N ARG A 161 10.02 -14.85 -14.45
CA ARG A 161 8.98 -14.17 -15.24
C ARG A 161 7.62 -14.12 -14.55
N TRP A 162 7.30 -15.09 -13.67
CA TRP A 162 6.06 -15.08 -12.90
C TRP A 162 5.93 -13.83 -12.04
N LEU A 163 7.04 -13.25 -11.58
CA LEU A 163 7.03 -12.04 -10.78
C LEU A 163 6.60 -10.81 -11.60
N ALA A 164 7.03 -10.72 -12.85
CA ALA A 164 6.56 -9.69 -13.78
C ALA A 164 5.06 -9.84 -14.09
N VAL A 165 4.61 -11.08 -14.35
CA VAL A 165 3.19 -11.37 -14.58
C VAL A 165 2.36 -11.00 -13.35
N LEU A 166 2.81 -11.35 -12.16
CA LEU A 166 2.13 -10.99 -10.91
C LEU A 166 2.08 -9.47 -10.70
N ALA A 167 3.14 -8.74 -11.06
CA ALA A 167 3.15 -7.27 -11.04
C ALA A 167 2.09 -6.69 -11.99
N TRP A 168 1.95 -7.23 -13.20
CA TRP A 168 0.95 -6.77 -14.16
C TRP A 168 -0.48 -7.10 -13.74
N ILE A 169 -0.70 -8.28 -13.16
CA ILE A 169 -2.01 -8.64 -12.58
C ILE A 169 -2.35 -7.68 -11.43
N ALA A 170 -1.40 -7.41 -10.54
CA ALA A 170 -1.58 -6.46 -9.44
C ALA A 170 -1.84 -5.04 -9.95
N ALA A 171 -1.11 -4.59 -10.98
CA ALA A 171 -1.33 -3.30 -11.62
C ALA A 171 -2.72 -3.20 -12.26
N ALA A 172 -3.12 -4.21 -13.04
CA ALA A 172 -4.42 -4.25 -13.67
C ALA A 172 -5.56 -4.25 -12.63
N GLY A 173 -5.45 -5.08 -11.59
CA GLY A 173 -6.41 -5.11 -10.47
C GLY A 173 -6.47 -3.77 -9.74
N GLY A 174 -5.32 -3.13 -9.48
CA GLY A 174 -5.24 -1.81 -8.87
C GLY A 174 -5.92 -0.73 -9.72
N LEU A 175 -5.65 -0.69 -11.03
CA LEU A 175 -6.27 0.27 -11.97
C LEU A 175 -7.78 0.06 -12.06
N VAL A 176 -8.22 -1.19 -12.20
CA VAL A 176 -9.67 -1.52 -12.26
C VAL A 176 -10.33 -1.12 -10.92
N GLY A 177 -9.70 -1.44 -9.80
CA GLY A 177 -10.19 -1.03 -8.48
C GLY A 177 -10.42 0.48 -8.40
N VAL A 178 -9.40 1.25 -8.72
CA VAL A 178 -9.43 2.73 -8.61
C VAL A 178 -10.42 3.37 -9.58
N ILE A 179 -10.59 2.82 -10.80
CA ILE A 179 -11.43 3.43 -11.84
C ILE A 179 -12.92 3.10 -11.63
N PHE A 180 -13.24 1.88 -11.22
CA PHE A 180 -14.62 1.37 -11.26
C PHE A 180 -15.28 1.18 -9.90
N PHE A 181 -14.52 1.20 -8.80
CA PHE A 181 -15.07 0.93 -7.47
C PHE A 181 -14.81 2.09 -6.50
N ASP A 182 -15.73 2.25 -5.56
CA ASP A 182 -15.55 3.17 -4.43
C ASP A 182 -14.63 2.52 -3.38
N GLU A 183 -13.98 3.34 -2.58
CA GLU A 183 -13.01 2.92 -1.56
C GLU A 183 -13.62 2.01 -0.49
N ALA A 184 -14.92 2.14 -0.25
CA ALA A 184 -15.69 1.31 0.69
C ALA A 184 -16.13 -0.04 0.12
N ARG A 185 -15.74 -0.38 -1.11
CA ARG A 185 -16.16 -1.64 -1.74
C ARG A 185 -15.20 -2.78 -1.45
N PRO A 186 -15.72 -4.02 -1.26
CA PRO A 186 -14.88 -5.20 -1.06
C PRO A 186 -13.94 -5.49 -2.24
N GLU A 187 -14.27 -5.04 -3.45
CA GLU A 187 -13.44 -5.17 -4.64
C GLU A 187 -12.11 -4.41 -4.51
N MET A 188 -12.11 -3.27 -3.77
CA MET A 188 -10.88 -2.54 -3.45
C MET A 188 -9.96 -3.35 -2.54
N LEU A 189 -10.49 -4.12 -1.60
CA LEU A 189 -9.71 -5.06 -0.80
C LEU A 189 -9.04 -6.13 -1.68
N GLY A 190 -9.73 -6.58 -2.73
CA GLY A 190 -9.16 -7.48 -3.73
C GLY A 190 -7.98 -6.86 -4.45
N ALA A 191 -8.10 -5.61 -4.90
CA ALA A 191 -7.02 -4.87 -5.56
C ALA A 191 -5.79 -4.70 -4.66
N VAL A 192 -6.00 -4.29 -3.40
CA VAL A 192 -4.93 -4.17 -2.40
C VAL A 192 -4.28 -5.53 -2.12
N SER A 193 -5.08 -6.61 -2.04
CA SER A 193 -4.57 -7.96 -1.83
C SER A 193 -3.66 -8.43 -2.96
N LEU A 194 -3.98 -8.10 -4.23
CA LEU A 194 -3.11 -8.40 -5.37
C LEU A 194 -1.78 -7.65 -5.29
N LEU A 195 -1.80 -6.37 -4.92
CA LEU A 195 -0.58 -5.57 -4.70
C LEU A 195 0.26 -6.14 -3.56
N CYS A 196 -0.36 -6.52 -2.44
CA CYS A 196 0.32 -7.18 -1.32
C CYS A 196 0.93 -8.52 -1.74
N GLY A 197 0.19 -9.36 -2.46
CA GLY A 197 0.67 -10.65 -2.97
C GLY A 197 1.90 -10.51 -3.87
N TRP A 198 1.90 -9.53 -4.75
CA TRP A 198 3.06 -9.20 -5.57
C TRP A 198 4.27 -8.75 -4.75
N GLN A 199 4.09 -7.90 -3.74
CA GLN A 199 5.16 -7.44 -2.85
C GLN A 199 5.76 -8.60 -2.04
N VAL A 200 4.92 -9.51 -1.52
CA VAL A 200 5.37 -10.73 -0.84
C VAL A 200 6.20 -11.60 -1.78
N GLY A 201 5.70 -11.84 -2.99
CA GLY A 201 6.45 -12.58 -4.02
C GLY A 201 7.82 -11.96 -4.31
N ALA A 202 7.88 -10.64 -4.38
CA ALA A 202 9.11 -9.88 -4.56
C ALA A 202 10.11 -10.06 -3.41
N ALA A 203 9.62 -9.96 -2.18
CA ALA A 203 10.45 -10.16 -1.00
C ALA A 203 11.01 -11.59 -0.94
N ILE A 204 10.18 -12.60 -1.23
CA ILE A 204 10.59 -14.00 -1.27
C ILE A 204 11.70 -14.22 -2.30
N VAL A 205 11.54 -13.72 -3.53
CA VAL A 205 12.57 -13.83 -4.58
C VAL A 205 13.87 -13.17 -4.14
N ALA A 206 13.79 -12.01 -3.49
CA ALA A 206 14.97 -11.31 -3.01
C ALA A 206 15.68 -12.04 -1.84
N LEU A 207 14.95 -12.81 -1.04
CA LEU A 207 15.50 -13.62 0.07
C LEU A 207 16.11 -14.95 -0.39
N GLN A 208 15.71 -15.47 -1.56
CA GLN A 208 16.27 -16.68 -2.11
C GLN A 208 17.74 -16.44 -2.49
N LYS A 209 18.63 -17.35 -2.07
CA LYS A 209 20.03 -17.31 -2.50
C LYS A 209 20.07 -17.40 -4.04
N PRO A 210 20.92 -16.60 -4.71
CA PRO A 210 21.19 -16.84 -6.13
C PRO A 210 21.54 -18.32 -6.30
N ARG A 211 20.79 -19.05 -7.12
CA ARG A 211 21.24 -20.38 -7.55
C ARG A 211 22.58 -20.17 -8.24
N ALA A 212 23.65 -20.79 -7.73
CA ALA A 212 24.89 -20.84 -8.45
C ALA A 212 24.57 -21.42 -9.83
N LEU A 213 24.77 -20.61 -10.87
CA LEU A 213 24.76 -21.10 -12.24
C LEU A 213 26.03 -21.91 -12.35
N ASN A 214 25.91 -23.24 -12.19
CA ASN A 214 26.95 -24.19 -12.56
C ASN A 214 27.01 -24.28 -14.08
#